data_ed1ed191661295076f03d07594137733
#
_entry.id   ed1ed191661295076f03d07594137733
#
_cell.length_a   1.000
_cell.length_b   1.000
_cell.length_c   1.000
_cell.angle_alpha   90.00
_cell.angle_beta   90.00
_cell.angle_gamma   90.00
#
_symmetry.space_group_name_H-M   'P 1'
#
loop_
_entity.id
_entity.type
_entity.pdbx_description
1 polymer ?
#
loop_
_entity_poly.entity_id
_entity_poly.type
_entity_poly.pdbx_seq_one_letter_code
_entity_poly.pdbx_strand_id
1 'polypeptide(L)'
;MKKHWLKKHIVLLSVCMVVLLVAVGSVATWMYRSSQAIYKRIEISAPTAAGELTELEKTIGRGTDTELKAEDTFMETMPIYEISPRLITKKEFLEIAAYFGVTGEPVLRSTNWVLENENVRLRWKEHEIICTWNVLDKKFTKTDEEVIEEAKRIFDALPFIEGEYECLGIGSTQTVTYRDESFVSTQRVCFRRLIDGVRVIGSDLVDIYMREDGVAYIYMYFYDYTKAGELPMLSLEDAFDRVKDPDAFSLKSEGTGFSGEADLLTVERVKLLFVNQYSDGCTILQPVFNLMGTAENETGKAEFSSKVIAIPDKYTYTE
;
A
#
# COMPACT_ATOMS: atom_id res chain seq x y z
N MET A 1 -8.00 -57.10 48.70
CA MET A 1 -8.80 -56.31 47.73
C MET A 1 -8.31 -54.87 47.50
N LYS A 2 -7.87 -54.11 48.49
CA LYS A 2 -7.44 -52.70 48.36
C LYS A 2 -6.22 -52.45 47.43
N LYS A 3 -5.21 -53.36 47.38
CA LYS A 3 -4.01 -53.21 46.55
C LYS A 3 -4.27 -53.29 45.03
N HIS A 4 -5.28 -54.03 44.61
CA HIS A 4 -5.61 -54.22 43.18
C HIS A 4 -6.38 -53.02 42.63
N TRP A 5 -7.21 -52.37 43.46
CA TRP A 5 -7.95 -51.18 43.14
C TRP A 5 -7.02 -49.96 42.95
N LEU A 6 -6.00 -49.85 43.84
CA LEU A 6 -5.02 -48.76 43.77
C LEU A 6 -4.16 -48.81 42.47
N LYS A 7 -3.74 -50.05 42.09
CA LYS A 7 -2.97 -50.22 40.83
C LYS A 7 -3.76 -49.87 39.60
N LYS A 8 -5.06 -50.17 39.53
CA LYS A 8 -5.91 -49.81 38.40
C LYS A 8 -6.08 -48.29 38.26
N HIS A 9 -6.19 -47.56 39.37
CA HIS A 9 -6.33 -46.11 39.33
C HIS A 9 -5.00 -45.38 38.97
N ILE A 10 -3.86 -45.91 39.41
CA ILE A 10 -2.56 -45.39 39.03
C ILE A 10 -2.35 -45.58 37.53
N VAL A 11 -2.66 -46.74 36.97
CA VAL A 11 -2.57 -46.98 35.53
C VAL A 11 -3.51 -46.06 34.73
N LEU A 12 -4.76 -45.91 35.20
CA LEU A 12 -5.73 -45.01 34.54
C LEU A 12 -5.26 -43.54 34.56
N LEU A 13 -4.76 -43.09 35.71
CA LEU A 13 -4.20 -41.72 35.84
C LEU A 13 -2.98 -41.51 34.91
N SER A 14 -2.09 -42.52 34.82
CA SER A 14 -0.93 -42.42 33.94
C SER A 14 -1.34 -42.36 32.47
N VAL A 15 -2.32 -43.16 32.04
CA VAL A 15 -2.86 -43.13 30.68
C VAL A 15 -3.52 -41.77 30.38
N CYS A 16 -4.33 -41.25 31.30
CA CYS A 16 -4.95 -39.93 31.15
C CYS A 16 -3.90 -38.82 31.05
N MET A 17 -2.82 -38.87 31.84
CA MET A 17 -1.75 -37.90 31.80
C MET A 17 -0.98 -37.93 30.47
N VAL A 18 -0.70 -39.13 29.92
CA VAL A 18 -0.05 -39.29 28.62
C VAL A 18 -0.94 -38.75 27.50
N VAL A 19 -2.24 -39.03 27.51
CA VAL A 19 -3.20 -38.52 26.52
C VAL A 19 -3.26 -36.98 26.58
N LEU A 20 -3.24 -36.43 27.78
CA LEU A 20 -3.27 -34.99 27.99
C LEU A 20 -1.98 -34.33 27.48
N LEU A 21 -0.82 -34.91 27.73
CA LEU A 21 0.46 -34.43 27.20
C LEU A 21 0.53 -34.49 25.67
N VAL A 22 0.02 -35.56 25.07
CA VAL A 22 -0.07 -35.70 23.60
C VAL A 22 -1.02 -34.64 23.02
N ALA A 23 -2.17 -34.43 23.65
CA ALA A 23 -3.14 -33.42 23.20
C ALA A 23 -2.56 -31.99 23.29
N VAL A 24 -1.91 -31.65 24.41
CA VAL A 24 -1.27 -30.37 24.60
C VAL A 24 -0.11 -30.18 23.60
N GLY A 25 0.72 -31.22 23.40
CA GLY A 25 1.79 -31.20 22.41
C GLY A 25 1.28 -31.05 20.97
N SER A 26 0.17 -31.69 20.64
CA SER A 26 -0.47 -31.58 19.32
C SER A 26 -1.04 -30.20 19.08
N VAL A 27 -1.71 -29.62 20.09
CA VAL A 27 -2.24 -28.24 20.01
C VAL A 27 -1.11 -27.23 19.92
N ALA A 28 -0.06 -27.37 20.72
CA ALA A 28 1.12 -26.51 20.67
C ALA A 28 1.83 -26.58 19.31
N THR A 29 1.96 -27.79 18.74
CA THR A 29 2.55 -28.02 17.42
C THR A 29 1.66 -27.41 16.31
N TRP A 30 0.35 -27.55 16.44
CA TRP A 30 -0.60 -26.97 15.50
C TRP A 30 -0.59 -25.43 15.60
N MET A 31 -0.60 -24.86 16.80
CA MET A 31 -0.46 -23.42 17.02
C MET A 31 0.88 -22.89 16.50
N TYR A 32 1.97 -23.61 16.72
CA TYR A 32 3.29 -23.25 16.19
C TYR A 32 3.32 -23.30 14.66
N ARG A 33 2.72 -24.32 14.04
CA ARG A 33 2.62 -24.41 12.57
C ARG A 33 1.67 -23.38 11.98
N SER A 34 0.56 -23.06 12.64
CA SER A 34 -0.37 -22.03 12.18
C SER A 34 0.17 -20.60 12.40
N SER A 35 1.05 -20.40 13.39
CA SER A 35 1.73 -19.11 13.58
C SER A 35 2.91 -18.89 12.61
N GLN A 36 3.36 -19.95 11.93
CA GLN A 36 4.30 -19.86 10.82
C GLN A 36 3.56 -19.84 9.48
N ALA A 37 2.63 -18.91 9.30
CA ALA A 37 2.06 -18.66 7.99
C ALA A 37 3.20 -18.27 7.05
N ILE A 38 3.52 -19.18 6.11
CA ILE A 38 4.51 -18.89 5.07
C ILE A 38 3.78 -18.02 4.05
N TYR A 39 4.16 -16.75 3.98
CA TYR A 39 3.63 -15.84 2.98
C TYR A 39 4.47 -15.96 1.71
N LYS A 40 3.80 -15.93 0.57
CA LYS A 40 4.46 -15.97 -0.73
C LYS A 40 5.40 -14.76 -0.84
N ARG A 41 6.66 -15.00 -1.25
CA ARG A 41 7.59 -13.92 -1.51
C ARG A 41 7.02 -13.04 -2.63
N ILE A 42 6.93 -11.74 -2.38
CA ILE A 42 6.54 -10.78 -3.39
C ILE A 42 7.70 -10.64 -4.37
N GLU A 43 7.47 -10.98 -5.62
CA GLU A 43 8.17 -10.27 -6.69
C GLU A 43 7.62 -8.84 -6.66
N ILE A 44 8.39 -7.92 -6.08
CA ILE A 44 8.12 -6.50 -6.24
C ILE A 44 8.46 -6.21 -7.70
N SER A 45 7.50 -6.41 -8.59
CA SER A 45 7.60 -5.79 -9.90
C SER A 45 7.81 -4.31 -9.62
N ALA A 46 8.94 -3.79 -10.10
CA ALA A 46 9.19 -2.36 -10.07
C ALA A 46 7.91 -1.67 -10.51
N PRO A 47 7.46 -0.59 -9.82
CA PRO A 47 6.25 0.10 -10.25
C PRO A 47 6.48 0.43 -11.71
N THR A 48 5.69 -0.17 -12.59
CA THR A 48 5.64 0.18 -14.00
C THR A 48 5.15 1.62 -14.04
N ALA A 49 6.08 2.55 -13.96
CA ALA A 49 5.85 3.87 -14.49
C ALA A 49 5.54 3.61 -15.96
N ALA A 50 4.31 3.90 -16.36
CA ALA A 50 3.89 3.79 -17.74
C ALA A 50 4.79 4.73 -18.56
N GLY A 51 5.74 4.17 -19.32
CA GLY A 51 6.65 4.90 -20.19
C GLY A 51 8.12 4.62 -19.89
N GLU A 52 8.74 3.75 -20.69
CA GLU A 52 10.19 3.60 -20.88
C GLU A 52 11.06 3.27 -19.65
N LEU A 53 10.88 2.08 -19.08
CA LEU A 53 11.77 1.49 -18.07
C LEU A 53 12.85 0.54 -18.69
N THR A 54 13.21 0.72 -19.94
CA THR A 54 14.14 -0.17 -20.63
C THR A 54 15.63 0.09 -20.31
N GLU A 55 16.00 1.09 -19.52
CA GLU A 55 17.41 1.39 -19.17
C GLU A 55 17.79 1.23 -17.69
N LEU A 56 16.85 0.91 -16.81
CA LEU A 56 17.11 0.82 -15.35
C LEU A 56 17.88 -0.42 -14.91
N GLU A 57 17.94 -1.46 -15.71
CA GLU A 57 18.58 -2.75 -15.37
C GLU A 57 20.11 -2.69 -15.22
N LYS A 58 20.74 -1.53 -15.48
CA LYS A 58 22.20 -1.40 -15.50
C LYS A 58 22.78 -0.45 -14.45
N THR A 59 21.96 0.06 -13.55
CA THR A 59 22.41 1.13 -12.63
C THR A 59 23.21 0.61 -11.44
N ILE A 60 23.05 -0.66 -11.08
CA ILE A 60 23.84 -1.31 -10.03
C ILE A 60 24.73 -2.37 -10.65
N GLY A 61 26.04 -2.10 -10.65
CA GLY A 61 27.06 -3.03 -11.11
C GLY A 61 27.70 -3.81 -9.96
N ARG A 62 28.48 -4.85 -10.30
CA ARG A 62 29.25 -5.61 -9.31
C ARG A 62 30.29 -4.78 -8.55
N GLY A 63 30.61 -3.60 -9.04
CA GLY A 63 31.60 -2.67 -8.45
C GLY A 63 30.97 -1.50 -7.70
N THR A 64 29.65 -1.43 -7.59
CA THR A 64 28.96 -0.34 -6.88
C THR A 64 29.21 -0.44 -5.37
N ASP A 65 29.83 0.58 -4.79
CA ASP A 65 29.95 0.72 -3.34
C ASP A 65 28.61 1.16 -2.74
N THR A 66 28.33 0.74 -1.50
CA THR A 66 27.07 1.06 -0.82
C THR A 66 27.35 1.61 0.57
N GLU A 67 26.64 2.67 0.95
CA GLU A 67 26.74 3.33 2.24
C GLU A 67 25.35 3.50 2.89
N LEU A 68 25.22 3.09 4.15
CA LEU A 68 24.01 3.29 4.96
C LEU A 68 24.24 4.45 5.94
N LYS A 69 23.54 5.56 5.73
CA LYS A 69 23.54 6.73 6.62
C LYS A 69 22.28 6.89 7.44
N ALA A 70 21.21 6.15 7.07
CA ALA A 70 19.97 6.15 7.82
C ALA A 70 20.17 5.49 9.20
N GLU A 71 19.71 6.17 10.24
CA GLU A 71 19.78 5.71 11.65
C GLU A 71 18.37 5.36 12.18
N ASP A 72 17.42 5.09 11.28
CA ASP A 72 16.05 4.80 11.65
C ASP A 72 15.95 3.47 12.43
N THR A 73 15.17 3.48 13.50
CA THR A 73 14.87 2.30 14.30
C THR A 73 13.46 1.82 14.03
N PHE A 74 13.31 0.53 13.79
CA PHE A 74 12.00 -0.09 13.50
C PHE A 74 11.64 -1.12 14.57
N MET A 75 10.37 -1.49 14.62
CA MET A 75 9.89 -2.55 15.50
C MET A 75 10.49 -3.90 15.12
N GLU A 76 10.72 -4.77 16.10
CA GLU A 76 11.26 -6.12 15.86
C GLU A 76 10.25 -7.04 15.17
N THR A 77 8.94 -6.75 15.31
CA THR A 77 7.85 -7.49 14.69
C THR A 77 6.85 -6.54 14.07
N MET A 78 6.19 -6.99 13.01
CA MET A 78 5.11 -6.25 12.35
C MET A 78 3.90 -7.13 12.10
N PRO A 79 2.69 -6.59 12.22
CA PRO A 79 1.48 -7.29 11.81
C PRO A 79 1.46 -7.49 10.29
N ILE A 80 0.87 -8.62 9.88
CA ILE A 80 0.52 -8.93 8.50
C ILE A 80 -1.00 -8.91 8.43
N TYR A 81 -1.54 -8.32 7.36
CA TYR A 81 -2.98 -8.23 7.15
C TYR A 81 -3.39 -8.97 5.88
N GLU A 82 -4.47 -9.71 5.98
CA GLU A 82 -5.26 -10.05 4.80
C GLU A 82 -6.10 -8.85 4.42
N ILE A 83 -6.16 -8.56 3.12
CA ILE A 83 -6.91 -7.46 2.57
C ILE A 83 -7.93 -7.98 1.57
N SER A 84 -9.15 -7.51 1.66
CA SER A 84 -10.20 -7.81 0.72
C SER A 84 -10.96 -6.55 0.29
N PRO A 85 -11.42 -6.47 -0.96
CA PRO A 85 -12.33 -5.41 -1.38
C PRO A 85 -13.57 -5.36 -0.48
N ARG A 86 -13.84 -4.24 0.17
CA ARG A 86 -15.08 -4.02 0.92
C ARG A 86 -16.22 -3.73 -0.04
N LEU A 87 -17.09 -4.70 -0.23
CA LEU A 87 -18.22 -4.56 -1.13
C LEU A 87 -19.20 -3.50 -0.59
N ILE A 88 -19.37 -2.43 -1.34
CA ILE A 88 -20.32 -1.38 -1.02
C ILE A 88 -21.74 -1.89 -1.31
N THR A 89 -22.62 -1.77 -0.34
CA THR A 89 -24.05 -2.12 -0.52
C THR A 89 -24.79 -1.01 -1.26
N LYS A 90 -25.94 -1.36 -1.88
CA LYS A 90 -26.82 -0.35 -2.49
C LYS A 90 -27.23 0.73 -1.49
N LYS A 91 -27.47 0.36 -0.22
CA LYS A 91 -27.86 1.31 0.83
C LYS A 91 -26.73 2.31 1.11
N GLU A 92 -25.51 1.84 1.32
CA GLU A 92 -24.32 2.71 1.52
C GLU A 92 -24.10 3.61 0.31
N PHE A 93 -24.20 3.08 -0.91
CA PHE A 93 -24.09 3.89 -2.12
C PHE A 93 -25.12 5.02 -2.16
N LEU A 94 -26.38 4.76 -1.79
CA LEU A 94 -27.43 5.77 -1.74
C LEU A 94 -27.18 6.82 -0.64
N GLU A 95 -26.64 6.41 0.50
CA GLU A 95 -26.24 7.33 1.59
C GLU A 95 -25.11 8.25 1.13
N ILE A 96 -24.08 7.70 0.46
CA ILE A 96 -22.99 8.48 -0.14
C ILE A 96 -23.52 9.44 -1.23
N ALA A 97 -24.42 8.96 -2.08
CA ALA A 97 -25.02 9.79 -3.12
C ALA A 97 -25.83 10.95 -2.53
N ALA A 98 -26.61 10.69 -1.48
CA ALA A 98 -27.39 11.71 -0.78
C ALA A 98 -26.50 12.80 -0.17
N TYR A 99 -25.33 12.42 0.37
CA TYR A 99 -24.34 13.38 0.88
C TYR A 99 -23.91 14.36 -0.22
N PHE A 100 -23.73 13.89 -1.46
CA PHE A 100 -23.40 14.73 -2.61
C PHE A 100 -24.62 15.38 -3.27
N GLY A 101 -25.79 15.32 -2.64
CA GLY A 101 -27.03 15.94 -3.14
C GLY A 101 -27.65 15.22 -4.33
N VAL A 102 -27.34 13.93 -4.52
CA VAL A 102 -27.90 13.11 -5.59
C VAL A 102 -28.83 12.05 -4.99
N THR A 103 -30.09 12.05 -5.42
CA THR A 103 -31.13 11.13 -4.92
C THR A 103 -31.82 10.43 -6.07
N GLY A 104 -32.41 9.25 -5.83
CA GLY A 104 -33.13 8.48 -6.81
C GLY A 104 -32.74 7.01 -6.85
N GLU A 105 -33.13 6.32 -7.91
CA GLU A 105 -32.81 4.92 -8.14
C GLU A 105 -31.57 4.82 -9.06
N PRO A 106 -30.52 4.10 -8.65
CA PRO A 106 -29.35 3.91 -9.50
C PRO A 106 -29.68 3.01 -10.70
N VAL A 107 -29.10 3.34 -11.83
CA VAL A 107 -29.28 2.61 -13.10
C VAL A 107 -28.00 1.85 -13.42
N LEU A 108 -28.12 0.56 -13.72
CA LEU A 108 -26.99 -0.23 -14.20
C LEU A 108 -26.63 0.17 -15.63
N ARG A 109 -25.42 0.70 -15.82
CA ARG A 109 -24.85 1.03 -17.14
C ARG A 109 -23.56 0.24 -17.34
N SER A 110 -23.57 -0.71 -18.28
CA SER A 110 -22.48 -1.65 -18.47
C SER A 110 -22.24 -2.46 -17.19
N THR A 111 -21.14 -2.24 -16.48
CA THR A 111 -20.77 -2.92 -15.23
C THR A 111 -20.88 -2.02 -13.99
N ASN A 112 -21.31 -0.77 -14.16
CA ASN A 112 -21.38 0.21 -13.08
C ASN A 112 -22.81 0.59 -12.76
N TRP A 113 -23.11 0.74 -11.48
CA TRP A 113 -24.31 1.44 -11.05
C TRP A 113 -24.04 2.96 -11.13
N VAL A 114 -24.99 3.68 -11.71
CA VAL A 114 -24.88 5.12 -11.93
C VAL A 114 -26.09 5.82 -11.32
N LEU A 115 -25.81 6.89 -10.58
CA LEU A 115 -26.83 7.81 -10.09
C LEU A 115 -26.34 9.23 -10.38
N GLU A 116 -27.18 10.06 -11.00
CA GLU A 116 -26.76 11.37 -11.47
C GLU A 116 -27.88 12.42 -11.39
N ASN A 117 -27.49 13.67 -11.24
CA ASN A 117 -28.32 14.84 -11.48
C ASN A 117 -27.61 15.78 -12.49
N GLU A 118 -28.07 17.01 -12.64
CA GLU A 118 -27.48 17.99 -13.59
C GLU A 118 -26.03 18.35 -13.28
N ASN A 119 -25.61 18.27 -12.01
CA ASN A 119 -24.30 18.75 -11.54
C ASN A 119 -23.34 17.64 -11.15
N VAL A 120 -23.83 16.50 -10.68
CA VAL A 120 -23.03 15.44 -10.09
C VAL A 120 -23.42 14.07 -10.62
N ARG A 121 -22.45 13.27 -10.97
CA ARG A 121 -22.59 11.86 -11.34
C ARG A 121 -21.78 10.99 -10.40
N LEU A 122 -22.43 10.00 -9.79
CA LEU A 122 -21.77 8.93 -9.04
C LEU A 122 -21.79 7.65 -9.87
N ARG A 123 -20.64 6.97 -9.85
CA ARG A 123 -20.49 5.60 -10.36
C ARG A 123 -20.06 4.72 -9.22
N TRP A 124 -20.66 3.55 -9.14
CA TRP A 124 -20.33 2.53 -8.17
C TRP A 124 -20.07 1.20 -8.85
N LYS A 125 -18.96 0.57 -8.52
CA LYS A 125 -18.61 -0.79 -8.93
C LYS A 125 -17.91 -1.49 -7.78
N GLU A 126 -18.55 -2.51 -7.22
CA GLU A 126 -18.00 -3.31 -6.13
C GLU A 126 -17.52 -2.47 -4.93
N HIS A 127 -16.22 -2.21 -4.82
CA HIS A 127 -15.56 -1.47 -3.75
C HIS A 127 -15.08 -0.07 -4.19
N GLU A 128 -15.44 0.35 -5.40
CA GLU A 128 -15.05 1.64 -5.98
C GLU A 128 -16.24 2.57 -6.10
N ILE A 129 -16.09 3.81 -5.67
CA ILE A 129 -17.01 4.90 -5.92
C ILE A 129 -16.28 6.07 -6.55
N ILE A 130 -16.81 6.56 -7.65
CA ILE A 130 -16.33 7.74 -8.34
C ILE A 130 -17.42 8.79 -8.38
N CYS A 131 -17.17 9.95 -7.78
CA CYS A 131 -18.00 11.13 -7.90
C CYS A 131 -17.40 12.08 -8.92
N THR A 132 -18.20 12.58 -9.86
CA THR A 132 -17.76 13.50 -10.90
C THR A 132 -18.69 14.72 -10.93
N TRP A 133 -18.09 15.91 -10.94
CA TRP A 133 -18.83 17.18 -11.06
C TRP A 133 -18.70 17.73 -12.46
N ASN A 134 -19.76 18.40 -12.92
CA ASN A 134 -19.75 19.09 -14.20
C ASN A 134 -19.08 20.47 -14.04
N VAL A 135 -17.76 20.49 -13.99
CA VAL A 135 -16.95 21.71 -13.82
C VAL A 135 -16.16 21.97 -15.09
N LEU A 136 -16.11 23.21 -15.53
CA LEU A 136 -15.38 23.61 -16.74
C LEU A 136 -13.87 23.58 -16.55
N ASP A 137 -13.14 23.26 -17.63
CA ASP A 137 -11.69 23.43 -17.67
C ASP A 137 -11.34 24.90 -17.69
N LYS A 138 -10.59 25.35 -16.68
CA LYS A 138 -10.02 26.68 -16.56
C LYS A 138 -8.55 26.57 -16.22
N LYS A 139 -7.80 27.59 -16.59
CA LYS A 139 -6.40 27.72 -16.19
C LYS A 139 -6.32 27.81 -14.67
N PHE A 140 -5.46 27.00 -14.09
CA PHE A 140 -5.20 26.99 -12.65
C PHE A 140 -4.44 28.27 -12.25
N THR A 141 -4.91 28.93 -11.20
CA THR A 141 -4.29 30.15 -10.63
C THR A 141 -3.97 29.99 -9.15
N LYS A 142 -4.57 29.00 -8.47
CA LYS A 142 -4.30 28.64 -7.08
C LYS A 142 -2.88 28.08 -6.92
N THR A 143 -2.26 28.34 -5.78
CA THR A 143 -0.99 27.70 -5.41
C THR A 143 -1.21 26.24 -5.00
N ASP A 144 -0.15 25.46 -5.01
CA ASP A 144 -0.20 24.05 -4.58
C ASP A 144 -0.70 23.90 -3.13
N GLU A 145 -0.28 24.82 -2.24
CA GLU A 145 -0.70 24.86 -0.84
C GLU A 145 -2.20 25.13 -0.72
N GLU A 146 -2.74 26.08 -1.47
CA GLU A 146 -4.17 26.39 -1.46
C GLU A 146 -5.01 25.20 -1.92
N VAL A 147 -4.54 24.48 -2.96
CA VAL A 147 -5.20 23.29 -3.48
C VAL A 147 -5.18 22.14 -2.45
N ILE A 148 -4.03 21.91 -1.83
CA ILE A 148 -3.87 20.86 -0.82
C ILE A 148 -4.77 21.15 0.39
N GLU A 149 -4.80 22.37 0.90
CA GLU A 149 -5.64 22.75 2.05
C GLU A 149 -7.13 22.68 1.73
N GLU A 150 -7.54 23.03 0.52
CA GLU A 150 -8.92 22.87 0.08
C GLU A 150 -9.31 21.38 -0.04
N ALA A 151 -8.44 20.56 -0.62
CA ALA A 151 -8.66 19.11 -0.73
C ALA A 151 -8.71 18.43 0.65
N LYS A 152 -7.87 18.82 1.61
CA LYS A 152 -7.94 18.33 3.00
C LYS A 152 -9.29 18.66 3.64
N ARG A 153 -9.76 19.90 3.53
CA ARG A 153 -11.09 20.29 4.06
C ARG A 153 -12.22 19.46 3.47
N ILE A 154 -12.14 19.14 2.17
CA ILE A 154 -13.11 18.28 1.50
C ILE A 154 -13.00 16.85 2.03
N PHE A 155 -11.78 16.30 2.13
CA PHE A 155 -11.54 14.95 2.64
C PHE A 155 -12.07 14.80 4.07
N ASP A 156 -11.75 15.72 4.97
CA ASP A 156 -12.16 15.72 6.37
C ASP A 156 -13.69 15.81 6.55
N ALA A 157 -14.38 16.34 5.55
CA ALA A 157 -15.83 16.43 5.53
C ALA A 157 -16.54 15.15 5.02
N LEU A 158 -15.82 14.14 4.50
CA LEU A 158 -16.39 12.89 3.99
C LEU A 158 -16.75 11.93 5.16
N PRO A 159 -18.03 11.80 5.56
CA PRO A 159 -18.40 11.09 6.79
C PRO A 159 -18.34 9.57 6.67
N PHE A 160 -18.14 9.04 5.47
CA PHE A 160 -18.09 7.61 5.16
C PHE A 160 -16.65 7.09 4.94
N ILE A 161 -15.66 7.96 5.06
CA ILE A 161 -14.25 7.57 5.07
C ILE A 161 -13.84 7.27 6.49
N GLU A 162 -13.50 6.03 6.77
CA GLU A 162 -13.14 5.54 8.09
C GLU A 162 -11.64 5.32 8.20
N GLY A 163 -11.07 5.60 9.39
CA GLY A 163 -9.69 5.36 9.76
C GLY A 163 -8.75 6.51 9.45
N GLU A 164 -7.46 6.24 9.58
CA GLU A 164 -6.42 7.25 9.42
C GLU A 164 -5.89 7.31 7.99
N TYR A 165 -5.64 8.52 7.51
CA TYR A 165 -5.08 8.77 6.18
C TYR A 165 -4.00 9.85 6.24
N GLU A 166 -2.99 9.68 5.40
CA GLU A 166 -1.95 10.67 5.15
C GLU A 166 -2.22 11.39 3.83
N CYS A 167 -2.22 12.72 3.85
CA CYS A 167 -2.23 13.53 2.64
C CYS A 167 -0.81 13.59 2.05
N LEU A 168 -0.62 13.07 0.85
CA LEU A 168 0.68 13.07 0.17
C LEU A 168 0.93 14.35 -0.65
N GLY A 169 -0.03 15.27 -0.68
CA GLY A 169 0.03 16.44 -1.54
C GLY A 169 -0.37 16.14 -2.98
N ILE A 170 0.14 16.94 -3.92
CA ILE A 170 -0.17 16.81 -5.35
C ILE A 170 0.59 15.64 -5.95
N GLY A 171 -0.15 14.62 -6.40
CA GLY A 171 0.42 13.43 -7.03
C GLY A 171 0.57 13.53 -8.54
N SER A 172 -0.27 14.33 -9.21
CA SER A 172 -0.18 14.57 -10.65
C SER A 172 -1.00 15.78 -11.08
N THR A 173 -0.64 16.33 -12.24
CA THR A 173 -1.37 17.43 -12.90
C THR A 173 -1.85 16.99 -14.27
N GLN A 174 -3.00 17.52 -14.71
CA GLN A 174 -3.48 17.35 -16.07
C GLN A 174 -3.39 18.68 -16.81
N THR A 175 -2.81 18.65 -17.99
CA THR A 175 -2.68 19.81 -18.86
C THR A 175 -3.65 19.69 -20.03
N VAL A 176 -4.32 20.77 -20.33
CA VAL A 176 -5.21 20.89 -21.49
C VAL A 176 -4.61 21.91 -22.46
N THR A 177 -4.63 21.58 -23.76
CA THR A 177 -4.25 22.50 -24.82
C THR A 177 -5.51 23.00 -25.53
N TYR A 178 -5.67 24.32 -25.53
CA TYR A 178 -6.77 24.98 -26.22
C TYR A 178 -6.21 26.14 -27.06
N ARG A 179 -6.43 26.10 -28.38
CA ARG A 179 -5.97 27.13 -29.34
C ARG A 179 -4.48 27.47 -29.20
N ASP A 180 -3.63 26.43 -29.19
CA ASP A 180 -2.17 26.50 -29.05
C ASP A 180 -1.64 27.02 -27.71
N GLU A 181 -2.51 27.23 -26.71
CA GLU A 181 -2.13 27.53 -25.33
C GLU A 181 -2.33 26.29 -24.45
N SER A 182 -1.27 25.85 -23.79
CA SER A 182 -1.33 24.74 -22.83
C SER A 182 -1.32 25.28 -21.41
N PHE A 183 -2.23 24.76 -20.58
CA PHE A 183 -2.31 25.15 -19.17
C PHE A 183 -2.72 23.96 -18.29
N VAL A 184 -2.31 24.00 -17.04
CA VAL A 184 -2.79 23.04 -16.02
C VAL A 184 -4.27 23.30 -15.77
N SER A 185 -5.10 22.28 -15.91
CA SER A 185 -6.56 22.35 -15.71
C SER A 185 -7.03 21.59 -14.49
N THR A 186 -6.27 20.58 -14.05
CA THR A 186 -6.64 19.72 -12.92
C THR A 186 -5.40 19.29 -12.15
N GLN A 187 -5.49 19.30 -10.83
CA GLN A 187 -4.46 18.79 -9.91
C GLN A 187 -5.06 17.68 -9.04
N ARG A 188 -4.36 16.55 -8.92
CA ARG A 188 -4.77 15.42 -8.08
C ARG A 188 -4.08 15.50 -6.73
N VAL A 189 -4.86 15.62 -5.65
CA VAL A 189 -4.39 15.50 -4.28
C VAL A 189 -4.66 14.08 -3.78
N CYS A 190 -3.63 13.46 -3.24
CA CYS A 190 -3.63 12.03 -2.91
C CYS A 190 -3.71 11.81 -1.40
N PHE A 191 -4.67 10.99 -0.95
CA PHE A 191 -4.79 10.52 0.42
C PHE A 191 -4.58 9.00 0.44
N ARG A 192 -3.74 8.53 1.36
CA ARG A 192 -3.40 7.10 1.50
C ARG A 192 -3.67 6.63 2.90
N ARG A 193 -4.26 5.45 3.00
CA ARG A 193 -4.58 4.80 4.25
C ARG A 193 -3.34 4.61 5.11
N LEU A 194 -3.48 4.84 6.43
CA LEU A 194 -2.54 4.40 7.43
C LEU A 194 -3.13 3.22 8.22
N ILE A 195 -2.33 2.21 8.47
CA ILE A 195 -2.65 1.11 9.39
C ILE A 195 -1.53 1.07 10.42
N ASP A 196 -1.88 1.24 11.69
CA ASP A 196 -0.91 1.37 12.79
C ASP A 196 0.18 2.44 12.51
N GLY A 197 -0.22 3.55 11.88
CA GLY A 197 0.68 4.65 11.50
C GLY A 197 1.54 4.37 10.26
N VAL A 198 1.44 3.18 9.65
CA VAL A 198 2.21 2.79 8.46
C VAL A 198 1.36 2.96 7.20
N ARG A 199 1.92 3.64 6.21
CA ARG A 199 1.24 3.91 4.93
C ARG A 199 1.03 2.65 4.11
N VAL A 200 -0.19 2.52 3.58
CA VAL A 200 -0.55 1.48 2.61
C VAL A 200 -0.34 1.97 1.18
N ILE A 201 0.27 1.14 0.35
CA ILE A 201 0.45 1.39 -1.08
C ILE A 201 -0.31 0.33 -1.89
N GLY A 202 -1.04 0.80 -2.90
CA GLY A 202 -1.72 -0.05 -3.87
C GLY A 202 -3.18 -0.33 -3.59
N SER A 203 -3.70 0.00 -2.41
CA SER A 203 -5.11 -0.15 -2.04
C SER A 203 -5.59 0.98 -1.15
N ASP A 204 -6.90 1.04 -0.90
CA ASP A 204 -7.56 1.97 0.03
C ASP A 204 -7.05 3.40 -0.09
N LEU A 205 -7.48 4.04 -1.15
CA LEU A 205 -7.06 5.39 -1.48
C LEU A 205 -8.26 6.30 -1.70
N VAL A 206 -8.05 7.59 -1.42
CA VAL A 206 -8.94 8.66 -1.84
C VAL A 206 -8.11 9.66 -2.64
N ASP A 207 -8.48 9.86 -3.89
CA ASP A 207 -7.85 10.86 -4.76
C ASP A 207 -8.88 11.93 -5.09
N ILE A 208 -8.57 13.20 -4.75
CA ILE A 208 -9.41 14.35 -5.02
C ILE A 208 -8.78 15.16 -6.15
N TYR A 209 -9.51 15.27 -7.23
CA TYR A 209 -9.08 16.01 -8.40
C TYR A 209 -9.72 17.41 -8.38
N MET A 210 -8.87 18.39 -8.22
CA MET A 210 -9.23 19.80 -8.07
C MET A 210 -9.12 20.54 -9.41
N ARG A 211 -10.09 21.40 -9.68
CA ARG A 211 -10.04 22.41 -10.72
C ARG A 211 -10.07 23.80 -10.09
N GLU A 212 -9.90 24.83 -10.90
CA GLU A 212 -9.91 26.21 -10.43
C GLU A 212 -11.17 26.55 -9.63
N ASP A 213 -12.33 26.10 -10.08
CA ASP A 213 -13.63 26.39 -9.47
C ASP A 213 -14.09 25.33 -8.44
N GLY A 214 -13.25 24.36 -8.08
CA GLY A 214 -13.57 23.32 -7.08
C GLY A 214 -13.26 21.90 -7.51
N VAL A 215 -14.00 20.93 -6.96
CA VAL A 215 -13.77 19.50 -7.22
C VAL A 215 -14.25 19.11 -8.62
N ALA A 216 -13.38 18.44 -9.37
CA ALA A 216 -13.75 17.79 -10.63
C ALA A 216 -14.27 16.37 -10.39
N TYR A 217 -13.51 15.58 -9.64
CA TYR A 217 -13.92 14.22 -9.27
C TYR A 217 -13.18 13.74 -8.02
N ILE A 218 -13.81 12.77 -7.34
CA ILE A 218 -13.26 12.06 -6.20
C ILE A 218 -13.29 10.58 -6.53
N TYR A 219 -12.14 9.91 -6.46
CA TYR A 219 -12.02 8.47 -6.49
C TYR A 219 -11.88 7.94 -5.07
N MET A 220 -12.67 6.94 -4.73
CA MET A 220 -12.67 6.29 -3.42
C MET A 220 -12.66 4.79 -3.61
N TYR A 221 -11.68 4.13 -2.99
CA TYR A 221 -11.58 2.67 -2.96
C TYR A 221 -11.69 2.22 -1.51
N PHE A 222 -12.43 1.15 -1.26
CA PHE A 222 -12.75 0.65 0.06
C PHE A 222 -12.25 -0.77 0.23
N TYR A 223 -11.50 -1.02 1.30
CA TYR A 223 -10.96 -2.33 1.64
C TYR A 223 -11.16 -2.65 3.11
N ASP A 224 -11.34 -3.94 3.40
CA ASP A 224 -11.32 -4.48 4.75
C ASP A 224 -9.95 -5.10 5.04
N TYR A 225 -9.49 -4.94 6.27
CA TYR A 225 -8.20 -5.41 6.75
C TYR A 225 -8.40 -6.33 7.94
N THR A 226 -7.94 -7.58 7.81
CA THR A 226 -7.97 -8.55 8.89
C THR A 226 -6.56 -8.93 9.28
N LYS A 227 -6.19 -8.69 10.54
CA LYS A 227 -4.86 -9.07 11.04
C LYS A 227 -4.70 -10.60 10.95
N ALA A 228 -3.78 -11.06 10.11
CA ALA A 228 -3.50 -12.48 9.88
C ALA A 228 -2.45 -13.02 10.86
N GLY A 229 -1.59 -12.16 11.40
CA GLY A 229 -0.55 -12.55 12.35
C GLY A 229 0.48 -11.45 12.57
N GLU A 230 1.58 -11.82 13.21
CA GLU A 230 2.77 -10.97 13.37
C GLU A 230 4.00 -11.75 12.94
N LEU A 231 4.90 -11.11 12.22
CA LEU A 231 6.16 -11.69 11.79
C LEU A 231 7.34 -10.84 12.26
N PRO A 232 8.48 -11.48 12.54
CA PRO A 232 9.73 -10.77 12.77
C PRO A 232 10.09 -9.95 11.53
N MET A 233 10.68 -8.79 11.75
CA MET A 233 11.25 -7.97 10.70
C MET A 233 12.74 -8.24 10.52
N LEU A 234 13.26 -7.90 9.35
CA LEU A 234 14.68 -7.78 9.12
C LEU A 234 15.25 -6.59 9.92
N SER A 235 16.49 -6.68 10.33
CA SER A 235 17.24 -5.50 10.74
C SER A 235 17.43 -4.55 9.53
N LEU A 236 17.72 -3.30 9.82
CA LEU A 236 17.99 -2.33 8.74
C LEU A 236 19.23 -2.72 7.94
N GLU A 237 20.24 -3.27 8.60
CA GLU A 237 21.46 -3.76 7.97
C GLU A 237 21.17 -4.93 7.02
N ASP A 238 20.40 -5.93 7.48
CA ASP A 238 20.01 -7.06 6.63
C ASP A 238 19.17 -6.61 5.42
N ALA A 239 18.30 -5.61 5.62
CA ALA A 239 17.51 -5.04 4.53
C ALA A 239 18.38 -4.25 3.54
N PHE A 240 19.38 -3.52 4.06
CA PHE A 240 20.32 -2.78 3.24
C PHE A 240 21.17 -3.69 2.35
N ASP A 241 21.59 -4.86 2.84
CA ASP A 241 22.33 -5.83 2.04
C ASP A 241 21.55 -6.31 0.80
N ARG A 242 20.22 -6.17 0.81
CA ARG A 242 19.34 -6.49 -0.32
C ARG A 242 19.21 -5.36 -1.35
N VAL A 243 19.73 -4.16 -1.07
CA VAL A 243 19.67 -3.01 -2.00
C VAL A 243 20.36 -3.32 -3.33
N LYS A 244 21.33 -4.25 -3.31
CA LYS A 244 22.06 -4.70 -4.51
C LYS A 244 21.24 -5.59 -5.45
N ASP A 245 20.01 -5.95 -5.05
CA ASP A 245 19.09 -6.67 -5.93
C ASP A 245 18.53 -5.70 -6.99
N PRO A 246 18.87 -5.85 -8.27
CA PRO A 246 18.41 -4.95 -9.33
C PRO A 246 16.90 -4.90 -9.47
N ASP A 247 16.18 -5.99 -9.13
CA ASP A 247 14.72 -6.06 -9.22
C ASP A 247 14.01 -5.21 -8.12
N ALA A 248 14.74 -4.88 -7.03
CA ALA A 248 14.23 -4.08 -5.93
C ALA A 248 14.48 -2.56 -6.11
N PHE A 249 15.09 -2.14 -7.22
CA PHE A 249 15.64 -0.81 -7.39
C PHE A 249 14.85 0.04 -8.39
N SER A 250 14.59 1.29 -8.09
CA SER A 250 14.09 2.27 -9.05
C SER A 250 14.84 3.60 -8.93
N LEU A 251 15.33 4.09 -10.05
CA LEU A 251 16.08 5.34 -10.13
C LEU A 251 15.21 6.47 -10.68
N LYS A 252 15.31 7.64 -10.06
CA LYS A 252 14.69 8.86 -10.55
C LYS A 252 15.77 9.77 -11.14
N SER A 253 16.03 9.63 -12.44
CA SER A 253 17.15 10.30 -13.12
C SER A 253 16.76 11.53 -13.94
N GLU A 254 15.48 11.96 -13.92
CA GLU A 254 15.02 13.07 -14.75
C GLU A 254 15.80 14.36 -14.47
N GLY A 255 16.49 14.86 -15.48
CA GLY A 255 17.18 16.15 -15.45
C GLY A 255 18.50 16.20 -14.66
N THR A 256 19.02 15.06 -14.18
CA THR A 256 20.24 15.03 -13.33
C THR A 256 21.55 14.88 -14.11
N GLY A 257 21.48 14.50 -15.40
CA GLY A 257 22.67 14.14 -16.20
C GLY A 257 23.25 12.76 -15.87
N PHE A 258 22.73 12.04 -14.88
CA PHE A 258 23.19 10.71 -14.48
C PHE A 258 22.91 9.66 -15.56
N SER A 259 23.92 8.87 -15.89
CA SER A 259 23.79 7.75 -16.85
C SER A 259 24.80 6.64 -16.51
N GLY A 260 24.43 5.38 -16.81
CA GLY A 260 25.29 4.22 -16.56
C GLY A 260 25.17 3.65 -15.14
N GLU A 261 26.15 2.82 -14.75
CA GLU A 261 26.22 2.20 -13.44
C GLU A 261 26.63 3.21 -12.37
N ALA A 262 26.10 3.08 -11.16
CA ALA A 262 26.52 3.88 -10.02
C ALA A 262 27.86 3.35 -9.45
N ASP A 263 28.75 4.26 -9.12
CA ASP A 263 29.95 3.94 -8.36
C ASP A 263 29.63 3.86 -6.86
N LEU A 264 28.72 4.71 -6.38
CA LEU A 264 28.29 4.79 -4.98
C LEU A 264 26.76 4.92 -4.86
N LEU A 265 26.18 4.10 -3.97
CA LEU A 265 24.81 4.24 -3.48
C LEU A 265 24.82 4.63 -2.01
N THR A 266 24.22 5.75 -1.69
CA THR A 266 24.06 6.19 -0.30
C THR A 266 22.61 6.16 0.11
N VAL A 267 22.22 5.28 1.06
CA VAL A 267 20.88 5.26 1.66
C VAL A 267 20.84 6.29 2.79
N GLU A 268 20.06 7.32 2.63
CA GLU A 268 19.96 8.45 3.55
C GLU A 268 18.70 8.39 4.43
N ARG A 269 17.64 7.74 3.95
CA ARG A 269 16.33 7.65 4.62
C ARG A 269 15.69 6.30 4.36
N VAL A 270 15.01 5.80 5.36
CA VAL A 270 14.21 4.57 5.26
C VAL A 270 12.78 4.85 5.73
N LYS A 271 11.80 4.37 4.98
CA LYS A 271 10.40 4.42 5.38
C LYS A 271 9.81 3.03 5.38
N LEU A 272 9.12 2.68 6.44
CA LEU A 272 8.32 1.47 6.49
C LEU A 272 6.98 1.73 5.79
N LEU A 273 6.57 0.79 4.93
CA LEU A 273 5.34 0.86 4.14
C LEU A 273 4.65 -0.50 4.20
N PHE A 274 3.34 -0.50 4.03
CA PHE A 274 2.60 -1.70 3.65
C PHE A 274 2.37 -1.69 2.14
N VAL A 275 2.69 -2.81 1.49
CA VAL A 275 2.43 -3.01 0.06
C VAL A 275 1.48 -4.19 -0.10
N ASN A 276 0.41 -4.01 -0.88
CA ASN A 276 -0.47 -5.11 -1.21
C ASN A 276 0.10 -5.96 -2.33
N GLN A 277 -0.04 -7.27 -2.15
CA GLN A 277 0.28 -8.26 -3.16
C GLN A 277 -0.93 -9.09 -3.50
N TYR A 278 -1.10 -9.34 -4.79
CA TYR A 278 -2.07 -10.29 -5.30
C TYR A 278 -1.39 -11.67 -5.45
N SER A 279 -1.92 -12.67 -4.77
CA SER A 279 -1.49 -14.06 -4.91
C SER A 279 -2.70 -14.96 -4.77
N ASP A 280 -3.01 -15.75 -5.77
CA ASP A 280 -3.95 -16.90 -5.79
C ASP A 280 -5.27 -16.70 -5.01
N GLY A 281 -5.91 -15.53 -5.19
CA GLY A 281 -7.20 -15.24 -4.57
C GLY A 281 -7.14 -14.65 -3.15
N CYS A 282 -5.95 -14.47 -2.61
CA CYS A 282 -5.74 -13.78 -1.34
C CYS A 282 -4.80 -12.59 -1.56
N THR A 283 -5.19 -11.42 -1.07
CA THR A 283 -4.32 -10.24 -1.08
C THR A 283 -3.80 -10.01 0.32
N ILE A 284 -2.49 -9.85 0.45
CA ILE A 284 -1.82 -9.66 1.73
C ILE A 284 -1.15 -8.29 1.72
N LEU A 285 -1.30 -7.54 2.83
CA LEU A 285 -0.46 -6.40 3.13
C LEU A 285 0.81 -6.86 3.82
N GLN A 286 1.93 -6.56 3.20
CA GLN A 286 3.25 -6.96 3.64
C GLN A 286 4.09 -5.73 3.97
N PRO A 287 4.82 -5.72 5.10
CA PRO A 287 5.74 -4.64 5.41
C PRO A 287 6.94 -4.66 4.46
N VAL A 288 7.28 -3.47 3.98
CA VAL A 288 8.36 -3.23 3.02
C VAL A 288 9.17 -2.03 3.49
N PHE A 289 10.47 -2.13 3.52
CA PHE A 289 11.34 -0.98 3.65
C PHE A 289 11.49 -0.27 2.29
N ASN A 290 11.21 1.00 2.27
CA ASN A 290 11.52 1.88 1.16
C ASN A 290 12.79 2.66 1.50
N LEU A 291 13.92 2.21 0.95
CA LEU A 291 15.23 2.83 1.12
C LEU A 291 15.37 3.93 0.07
N MET A 292 15.70 5.13 0.49
CA MET A 292 15.80 6.30 -0.37
C MET A 292 17.14 6.99 -0.14
N GLY A 293 17.70 7.50 -1.22
CA GLY A 293 18.99 8.19 -1.14
C GLY A 293 19.49 8.63 -2.50
N THR A 294 20.79 8.58 -2.70
CA THR A 294 21.46 9.04 -3.90
C THR A 294 22.37 8.01 -4.52
N ALA A 295 22.35 7.95 -5.84
CA ALA A 295 23.27 7.20 -6.68
C ALA A 295 24.24 8.21 -7.34
N GLU A 296 25.53 7.94 -7.31
CA GLU A 296 26.57 8.83 -7.84
C GLU A 296 27.53 8.04 -8.74
N ASN A 297 27.97 8.66 -9.81
CA ASN A 297 29.09 8.22 -10.66
C ASN A 297 29.76 9.44 -11.32
N GLU A 298 30.73 9.20 -12.22
CA GLU A 298 31.45 10.26 -12.93
C GLU A 298 30.55 11.19 -13.79
N THR A 299 29.35 10.71 -14.20
CA THR A 299 28.43 11.50 -15.02
C THR A 299 27.53 12.42 -14.20
N GLY A 300 27.30 12.13 -12.91
CA GLY A 300 26.46 12.93 -12.05
C GLY A 300 25.88 12.21 -10.85
N LYS A 301 24.82 12.78 -10.31
CA LYS A 301 24.10 12.30 -9.13
C LYS A 301 22.59 12.21 -9.42
N ALA A 302 21.95 11.14 -8.97
CA ALA A 302 20.53 10.92 -9.09
C ALA A 302 19.91 10.45 -7.77
N GLU A 303 18.63 10.76 -7.55
CA GLU A 303 17.88 10.18 -6.45
C GLU A 303 17.46 8.75 -6.80
N PHE A 304 17.49 7.86 -5.80
CA PHE A 304 16.96 6.52 -5.95
C PHE A 304 15.95 6.15 -4.85
N SER A 305 15.17 5.13 -5.14
CA SER A 305 14.29 4.45 -4.19
C SER A 305 14.35 2.96 -4.43
N SER A 306 14.60 2.17 -3.40
CA SER A 306 14.60 0.72 -3.44
C SER A 306 13.59 0.17 -2.43
N LYS A 307 12.75 -0.79 -2.84
CA LYS A 307 11.80 -1.45 -1.97
C LYS A 307 12.28 -2.84 -1.63
N VAL A 308 12.51 -3.08 -0.36
CA VAL A 308 12.97 -4.36 0.17
C VAL A 308 11.91 -4.94 1.10
N ILE A 309 11.55 -6.20 0.89
CA ILE A 309 10.64 -6.90 1.81
C ILE A 309 11.26 -6.88 3.20
N ALA A 310 10.50 -6.39 4.18
CA ALA A 310 10.97 -6.23 5.55
C ALA A 310 10.90 -7.54 6.37
N ILE A 311 10.50 -8.66 5.76
CA ILE A 311 10.33 -9.96 6.40
C ILE A 311 11.48 -10.89 5.99
N PRO A 312 12.08 -11.67 6.93
CA PRO A 312 13.09 -12.68 6.61
C PRO A 312 12.57 -13.76 5.65
N ASP A 313 13.43 -14.23 4.73
CA ASP A 313 13.07 -15.21 3.67
C ASP A 313 12.50 -16.52 4.21
N LYS A 314 12.87 -16.94 5.44
CA LYS A 314 12.31 -18.15 6.07
C LYS A 314 10.79 -18.09 6.31
N TYR A 315 10.18 -16.91 6.25
CA TYR A 315 8.73 -16.71 6.38
C TYR A 315 8.05 -16.43 5.04
N THR A 316 8.82 -16.37 3.95
CA THR A 316 8.33 -16.18 2.60
C THR A 316 8.72 -17.38 1.74
N TYR A 317 7.93 -17.72 0.74
CA TYR A 317 8.31 -18.71 -0.26
C TYR A 317 8.34 -18.03 -1.64
N THR A 318 9.30 -18.46 -2.46
CA THR A 318 9.32 -18.17 -3.90
C THR A 318 8.61 -19.31 -4.62
N GLU A 319 7.81 -18.98 -5.60
CA GLU A 319 7.32 -19.98 -6.57
C GLU A 319 8.43 -20.60 -7.37
#